data_031c8d5f2e94ec267c51860a8ae71b71
#
_entry.id   031c8d5f2e94ec267c51860a8ae71b71
#
_cell.length_a   1.000
_cell.length_b   1.000
_cell.length_c   1.000
_cell.angle_alpha   90.00
_cell.angle_beta   90.00
_cell.angle_gamma   90.00
#
_symmetry.space_group_name_H-M   'P 1'
#
loop_
_entity.id
_entity.type
_entity.pdbx_description
1 polymer ?
#
loop_
_entity_poly.entity_id
_entity_poly.type
_entity_poly.pdbx_seq_one_letter_code
_entity_poly.pdbx_strand_id
1 'polypeptide(L)'
;MISNFTKIIFFLFISASYSQNNFFKSHPYATLGRSEALTASASAGDIDSDGDLDIIVANGRHWSEQNEVFYNDGKGFFRRSKLLGFERNTTYQVPLADIDNDGDLDIIVANDRIENQVFKNDGNGNFIFDHYFGKKESNTRGLCIIDLNNDGYVDIAVANRKSQNYIYYNNTKGFFSDKKQFGPHGEATIKIASSDFNRDGYNDLVLANRNGQKNRIYYGPDFQKFSFLGDDNQETRGVATHDMNSDGFNDIITVNIGAKNNIFFGDRNGYFGNPKSFGKSNDTTMALAIGDLDNDGDLDIIAANNGQKNQYYINDGKKYRAFQFGQASSVSYGVTLGDFTNNGFLDILISNSGSRNIIYFNQSK
;
A
#
# COMPACT_ATOMS: atom_id res chain seq x y z
N MET A 1 -54.68 -57.03 13.83
CA MET A 1 -53.20 -56.95 13.75
C MET A 1 -52.82 -55.85 12.82
N ILE A 2 -52.50 -54.67 13.34
CA ILE A 2 -52.11 -53.49 12.59
C ILE A 2 -50.62 -53.34 12.74
N SER A 3 -49.87 -53.52 11.65
CA SER A 3 -48.42 -53.39 11.59
C SER A 3 -48.05 -51.92 11.43
N ASN A 4 -47.34 -51.37 12.46
CA ASN A 4 -46.72 -50.07 12.43
C ASN A 4 -45.40 -50.11 11.66
N PHE A 5 -45.35 -49.55 10.48
CA PHE A 5 -44.09 -49.27 9.77
C PHE A 5 -43.54 -47.90 10.21
N THR A 6 -42.50 -47.94 11.03
CA THR A 6 -41.71 -46.74 11.39
C THR A 6 -40.77 -46.42 10.24
N LYS A 7 -41.03 -45.30 9.52
CA LYS A 7 -40.10 -44.76 8.53
C LYS A 7 -38.96 -44.06 9.25
N ILE A 8 -37.76 -44.62 9.18
CA ILE A 8 -36.52 -43.97 9.59
C ILE A 8 -36.08 -43.10 8.44
N ILE A 9 -36.16 -41.76 8.61
CA ILE A 9 -35.61 -40.77 7.68
C ILE A 9 -34.14 -40.59 8.05
N PHE A 10 -33.23 -41.07 7.20
CA PHE A 10 -31.82 -40.76 7.27
C PHE A 10 -31.59 -39.34 6.72
N PHE A 11 -31.28 -38.39 7.59
CA PHE A 11 -30.69 -37.13 7.19
C PHE A 11 -29.21 -37.34 6.85
N LEU A 12 -28.89 -37.38 5.56
CA LEU A 12 -27.50 -37.25 5.10
C LEU A 12 -27.08 -35.79 5.33
N PHE A 13 -26.32 -35.56 6.38
CA PHE A 13 -25.54 -34.33 6.48
C PHE A 13 -24.40 -34.45 5.47
N ILE A 14 -24.59 -33.84 4.30
CA ILE A 14 -23.47 -33.54 3.41
C ILE A 14 -22.72 -32.39 4.08
N SER A 15 -21.69 -32.73 4.84
CA SER A 15 -20.66 -31.72 5.18
C SER A 15 -19.95 -31.39 3.90
N ALA A 16 -20.34 -30.27 3.27
CA ALA A 16 -19.52 -29.63 2.26
C ALA A 16 -18.20 -29.23 2.97
N SER A 17 -17.18 -30.07 2.83
CA SER A 17 -15.82 -29.65 3.09
C SER A 17 -15.53 -28.56 2.07
N TYR A 18 -15.67 -27.28 2.48
CA TYR A 18 -15.09 -26.18 1.75
C TYR A 18 -13.58 -26.45 1.72
N SER A 19 -13.11 -26.95 0.60
CA SER A 19 -11.71 -26.92 0.23
C SER A 19 -11.27 -25.47 0.47
N GLN A 20 -10.21 -25.28 1.27
CA GLN A 20 -9.53 -23.98 1.33
C GLN A 20 -9.00 -23.68 -0.09
N ASN A 21 -9.82 -23.05 -0.92
CA ASN A 21 -9.37 -22.55 -2.21
C ASN A 21 -8.38 -21.44 -1.90
N ASN A 22 -7.10 -21.76 -2.00
CA ASN A 22 -6.05 -20.76 -1.96
C ASN A 22 -6.12 -20.05 -3.31
N PHE A 23 -6.74 -18.88 -3.36
CA PHE A 23 -6.89 -18.09 -4.59
C PHE A 23 -5.53 -17.76 -5.24
N PHE A 24 -4.45 -17.72 -4.45
CA PHE A 24 -3.16 -17.22 -4.88
C PHE A 24 -2.11 -18.32 -4.98
N LYS A 25 -1.44 -18.40 -6.12
CA LYS A 25 -0.30 -19.30 -6.36
C LYS A 25 0.90 -18.52 -6.87
N SER A 26 2.06 -18.74 -6.28
CA SER A 26 3.32 -18.28 -6.85
C SER A 26 3.85 -19.32 -7.85
N HIS A 27 4.55 -18.82 -8.85
CA HIS A 27 5.30 -19.65 -9.80
C HIS A 27 6.80 -19.47 -9.56
N PRO A 28 7.66 -20.49 -9.77
CA PRO A 28 9.11 -20.36 -9.60
C PRO A 28 9.75 -19.20 -10.37
N TYR A 29 9.15 -18.80 -11.49
CA TYR A 29 9.61 -17.66 -12.31
C TYR A 29 8.92 -16.32 -11.99
N ALA A 30 7.93 -16.31 -11.10
CA ALA A 30 7.21 -15.11 -10.66
C ALA A 30 7.97 -14.42 -9.50
N THR A 31 9.26 -14.18 -9.70
CA THR A 31 10.14 -13.55 -8.72
C THR A 31 10.91 -12.41 -9.35
N LEU A 32 11.01 -11.29 -8.62
CA LEU A 32 11.69 -10.08 -9.08
C LEU A 32 12.89 -9.75 -8.21
N GLY A 33 13.90 -9.18 -8.84
CA GLY A 33 15.08 -8.68 -8.15
C GLY A 33 16.09 -9.75 -7.72
N ARG A 34 17.06 -9.33 -6.93
CA ARG A 34 18.14 -10.21 -6.43
C ARG A 34 17.71 -10.93 -5.15
N SER A 35 18.37 -12.05 -4.86
CA SER A 35 18.06 -12.86 -3.65
C SER A 35 18.38 -12.16 -2.35
N GLU A 36 19.29 -11.18 -2.35
CA GLU A 36 19.70 -10.44 -1.16
C GLU A 36 19.15 -9.01 -1.10
N ALA A 37 18.37 -8.57 -2.10
CA ALA A 37 17.87 -7.21 -2.17
C ALA A 37 17.04 -6.85 -0.92
N LEU A 38 17.31 -5.68 -0.36
CA LEU A 38 16.57 -5.15 0.79
C LEU A 38 15.40 -4.29 0.29
N THR A 39 14.43 -4.92 -0.37
CA THR A 39 13.27 -4.20 -0.91
C THR A 39 12.36 -3.72 0.21
N ALA A 40 11.97 -2.46 0.16
CA ALA A 40 11.05 -1.83 1.12
C ALA A 40 9.61 -1.80 0.61
N SER A 41 9.43 -1.50 -0.67
CA SER A 41 8.11 -1.45 -1.34
C SER A 41 8.26 -1.61 -2.85
N ALA A 42 7.14 -1.70 -3.54
CA ALA A 42 7.05 -1.62 -4.98
C ALA A 42 5.82 -0.80 -5.37
N SER A 43 5.82 -0.28 -6.60
CA SER A 43 4.65 0.31 -7.24
C SER A 43 4.43 -0.34 -8.60
N ALA A 44 3.18 -0.37 -9.05
CA ALA A 44 2.79 -0.90 -10.35
C ALA A 44 2.09 0.19 -11.17
N GLY A 45 2.31 0.20 -12.46
CA GLY A 45 1.68 1.09 -13.43
C GLY A 45 2.13 0.75 -14.84
N ASP A 46 1.36 1.12 -15.84
CA ASP A 46 1.76 1.05 -17.25
C ASP A 46 2.80 2.16 -17.49
N ILE A 47 4.08 1.78 -17.48
CA ILE A 47 5.21 2.72 -17.49
C ILE A 47 5.67 3.03 -18.93
N ASP A 48 5.52 2.08 -19.86
CA ASP A 48 5.95 2.25 -21.24
C ASP A 48 4.78 2.31 -22.25
N SER A 49 3.55 2.51 -21.72
CA SER A 49 2.33 2.73 -22.48
C SER A 49 1.98 1.59 -23.43
N ASP A 50 2.33 0.34 -23.05
CA ASP A 50 2.02 -0.86 -23.83
C ASP A 50 0.72 -1.56 -23.38
N GLY A 51 0.09 -1.08 -22.32
CA GLY A 51 -1.16 -1.57 -21.75
C GLY A 51 -0.98 -2.61 -20.66
N ASP A 52 0.25 -2.97 -20.32
CA ASP A 52 0.58 -3.96 -19.29
C ASP A 52 1.08 -3.25 -18.01
N LEU A 53 0.79 -3.80 -16.83
CA LEU A 53 1.29 -3.24 -15.59
C LEU A 53 2.75 -3.64 -15.36
N ASP A 54 3.63 -2.67 -15.34
CA ASP A 54 5.04 -2.77 -14.97
C ASP A 54 5.26 -2.57 -13.47
N ILE A 55 6.47 -2.84 -12.99
CA ILE A 55 6.80 -2.74 -11.58
C ILE A 55 8.09 -1.95 -11.38
N ILE A 56 8.06 -0.97 -10.48
CA ILE A 56 9.26 -0.35 -9.91
C ILE A 56 9.45 -0.82 -8.46
N VAL A 57 10.67 -1.20 -8.07
CA VAL A 57 10.99 -1.62 -6.70
C VAL A 57 11.90 -0.62 -5.99
N ALA A 58 11.55 -0.31 -4.74
CA ALA A 58 12.33 0.51 -3.83
C ALA A 58 13.32 -0.38 -3.06
N ASN A 59 14.59 -0.34 -3.44
CA ASN A 59 15.64 -1.13 -2.85
C ASN A 59 16.49 -0.31 -1.85
N GLY A 60 17.19 -1.00 -0.96
CA GLY A 60 18.16 -0.38 -0.07
C GLY A 60 17.61 0.08 1.28
N ARG A 61 16.58 -0.54 1.79
CA ARG A 61 15.89 -0.18 3.06
C ARG A 61 16.81 0.22 4.24
N HIS A 62 17.98 -0.35 4.35
CA HIS A 62 19.00 -0.02 5.39
C HIS A 62 20.41 0.11 4.83
N TRP A 63 20.65 -0.39 3.64
CA TRP A 63 21.94 -0.38 2.95
C TRP A 63 21.71 0.12 1.54
N SER A 64 22.52 1.06 1.10
CA SER A 64 22.33 1.70 -0.20
C SER A 64 22.32 0.69 -1.35
N GLU A 65 21.21 0.61 -2.06
CA GLU A 65 21.03 -0.22 -3.26
C GLU A 65 20.39 0.62 -4.38
N GLN A 66 20.45 0.13 -5.58
CA GLN A 66 19.83 0.80 -6.73
C GLN A 66 18.41 0.29 -6.90
N ASN A 67 17.48 1.20 -7.16
CA ASN A 67 16.11 0.88 -7.53
C ASN A 67 16.08 0.26 -8.93
N GLU A 68 15.07 -0.56 -9.23
CA GLU A 68 15.00 -1.30 -10.49
C GLU A 68 13.57 -1.33 -11.02
N VAL A 69 13.44 -1.03 -12.32
CA VAL A 69 12.18 -1.10 -13.06
C VAL A 69 12.11 -2.43 -13.78
N PHE A 70 11.01 -3.13 -13.71
CA PHE A 70 10.72 -4.41 -14.35
C PHE A 70 9.56 -4.24 -15.30
N TYR A 71 9.76 -4.60 -16.56
CA TYR A 71 8.76 -4.50 -17.62
C TYR A 71 8.05 -5.84 -17.81
N ASN A 72 6.74 -5.79 -17.84
CA ASN A 72 5.86 -6.93 -18.03
C ASN A 72 5.83 -7.34 -19.53
N ASP A 73 5.40 -8.55 -19.81
CA ASP A 73 5.10 -9.02 -21.18
C ASP A 73 3.61 -9.32 -21.37
N GLY A 74 2.74 -8.74 -20.50
CA GLY A 74 1.30 -8.94 -20.49
C GLY A 74 0.83 -10.30 -19.96
N LYS A 75 1.75 -11.12 -19.48
CA LYS A 75 1.47 -12.47 -18.93
C LYS A 75 2.05 -12.69 -17.54
N GLY A 76 2.48 -11.61 -16.90
CA GLY A 76 3.09 -11.65 -15.57
C GLY A 76 4.55 -12.09 -15.60
N PHE A 77 5.25 -12.04 -16.75
CA PHE A 77 6.68 -12.33 -16.82
C PHE A 77 7.50 -11.07 -17.02
N PHE A 78 8.38 -10.79 -16.10
CA PHE A 78 9.22 -9.59 -16.03
C PHE A 78 10.66 -9.91 -16.41
N ARG A 79 10.88 -10.24 -17.70
CA ARG A 79 12.20 -10.68 -18.23
C ARG A 79 13.12 -9.51 -18.55
N ARG A 80 12.56 -8.32 -18.78
CA ARG A 80 13.29 -7.09 -19.03
C ARG A 80 13.31 -6.25 -17.76
N SER A 81 14.47 -5.79 -17.37
CA SER A 81 14.60 -4.82 -16.28
C SER A 81 15.65 -3.77 -16.58
N LYS A 82 15.52 -2.61 -15.93
CA LYS A 82 16.51 -1.52 -15.97
C LYS A 82 16.72 -0.98 -14.56
N LEU A 83 17.97 -0.71 -14.21
CA LEU A 83 18.29 0.02 -12.99
C LEU A 83 17.88 1.49 -13.14
N LEU A 84 17.26 2.06 -12.10
CA LEU A 84 16.83 3.45 -12.08
C LEU A 84 18.01 4.36 -11.73
N GLY A 85 18.38 5.26 -12.65
CA GLY A 85 19.50 6.18 -12.46
C GLY A 85 20.84 5.51 -12.22
N PHE A 86 21.78 6.21 -11.60
CA PHE A 86 23.14 5.71 -11.33
C PHE A 86 23.46 5.58 -9.86
N GLU A 87 22.62 6.16 -8.98
CA GLU A 87 22.88 6.23 -7.55
C GLU A 87 22.34 5.02 -6.81
N ARG A 88 23.06 4.66 -5.76
CA ARG A 88 22.61 3.66 -4.78
C ARG A 88 22.13 4.41 -3.54
N ASN A 89 20.85 4.27 -3.23
CA ASN A 89 20.18 5.02 -2.18
C ASN A 89 19.53 4.08 -1.15
N THR A 90 19.17 4.60 0.00
CA THR A 90 18.33 3.91 0.98
C THR A 90 16.86 4.27 0.73
N THR A 91 16.24 3.61 -0.26
CA THR A 91 14.88 3.93 -0.70
C THR A 91 13.84 3.18 0.11
N TYR A 92 12.76 3.88 0.48
CA TYR A 92 11.61 3.30 1.20
C TYR A 92 10.34 3.24 0.39
N GLN A 93 10.15 4.14 -0.57
CA GLN A 93 8.97 4.16 -1.43
C GLN A 93 9.30 4.74 -2.81
N VAL A 94 8.59 4.27 -3.83
CA VAL A 94 8.73 4.69 -5.23
C VAL A 94 7.35 4.83 -5.89
N PRO A 95 6.49 5.77 -5.42
CA PRO A 95 5.21 6.00 -6.07
C PRO A 95 5.38 6.45 -7.53
N LEU A 96 4.37 6.13 -8.34
CA LEU A 96 4.20 6.56 -9.71
C LEU A 96 3.12 7.63 -9.78
N ALA A 97 3.33 8.68 -10.53
CA ALA A 97 2.33 9.71 -10.83
C ALA A 97 2.73 10.50 -12.06
N ASP A 98 1.76 10.96 -12.83
CA ASP A 98 1.94 11.98 -13.84
C ASP A 98 2.06 13.34 -13.13
N ILE A 99 3.30 13.85 -12.97
CA ILE A 99 3.55 15.06 -12.17
C ILE A 99 3.49 16.37 -12.97
N ASP A 100 3.51 16.30 -14.29
CA ASP A 100 3.44 17.48 -15.15
C ASP A 100 2.29 17.48 -16.16
N ASN A 101 1.38 16.48 -16.01
CA ASN A 101 0.18 16.29 -16.82
C ASN A 101 0.49 16.08 -18.31
N ASP A 102 1.60 15.37 -18.62
CA ASP A 102 1.95 14.99 -19.98
C ASP A 102 1.39 13.62 -20.41
N GLY A 103 0.79 12.88 -19.46
CA GLY A 103 0.15 11.59 -19.65
C GLY A 103 1.03 10.40 -19.29
N ASP A 104 2.30 10.62 -18.94
CA ASP A 104 3.27 9.59 -18.64
C ASP A 104 3.48 9.45 -17.12
N LEU A 105 3.64 8.22 -16.63
CA LEU A 105 3.89 7.99 -15.21
C LEU A 105 5.36 8.23 -14.85
N ASP A 106 5.62 9.21 -14.01
CA ASP A 106 6.93 9.55 -13.45
C ASP A 106 7.20 8.78 -12.16
N ILE A 107 8.48 8.70 -11.75
CA ILE A 107 8.88 8.05 -10.50
C ILE A 107 9.34 9.09 -9.47
N ILE A 108 8.72 9.06 -8.29
CA ILE A 108 9.13 9.83 -7.14
C ILE A 108 9.79 8.90 -6.12
N VAL A 109 11.02 9.19 -5.71
CA VAL A 109 11.82 8.31 -4.84
C VAL A 109 11.94 8.89 -3.44
N ALA A 110 11.43 8.14 -2.45
CA ALA A 110 11.54 8.48 -1.03
C ALA A 110 12.80 7.89 -0.41
N ASN A 111 13.74 8.71 -0.02
CA ASN A 111 15.04 8.29 0.48
C ASN A 111 15.23 8.59 1.98
N ASP A 112 15.96 7.72 2.67
CA ASP A 112 16.37 7.90 4.07
C ASP A 112 17.72 8.60 4.15
N ARG A 113 17.78 9.73 4.84
CA ARG A 113 19.01 10.53 5.14
C ARG A 113 19.72 11.14 3.92
N ILE A 114 19.07 11.15 2.78
CA ILE A 114 19.47 11.87 1.60
C ILE A 114 18.21 12.52 0.99
N GLU A 115 18.41 13.41 0.04
CA GLU A 115 17.31 14.05 -0.67
C GLU A 115 16.47 13.02 -1.43
N ASN A 116 15.18 13.28 -1.52
CA ASN A 116 14.28 12.54 -2.39
C ASN A 116 14.57 12.93 -3.85
N GLN A 117 14.17 12.09 -4.78
CA GLN A 117 14.45 12.27 -6.20
C GLN A 117 13.19 12.22 -7.03
N VAL A 118 13.20 12.93 -8.14
CA VAL A 118 12.20 12.84 -9.21
C VAL A 118 12.88 12.35 -10.48
N PHE A 119 12.28 11.39 -11.14
CA PHE A 119 12.68 10.89 -12.45
C PHE A 119 11.50 11.03 -13.39
N LYS A 120 11.67 11.78 -14.48
CA LYS A 120 10.68 11.92 -15.54
C LYS A 120 10.76 10.79 -16.54
N ASN A 121 9.60 10.33 -16.97
CA ASN A 121 9.42 9.38 -18.04
C ASN A 121 9.45 10.09 -19.40
N ASP A 122 9.83 9.39 -20.45
CA ASP A 122 9.73 9.86 -21.83
C ASP A 122 8.57 9.22 -22.62
N GLY A 123 7.61 8.60 -21.89
CA GLY A 123 6.47 7.86 -22.44
C GLY A 123 6.80 6.46 -22.99
N ASN A 124 8.08 6.05 -22.93
CA ASN A 124 8.52 4.76 -23.40
C ASN A 124 9.21 3.95 -22.29
N GLY A 125 8.98 4.30 -21.05
CA GLY A 125 9.62 3.67 -19.90
C GLY A 125 11.10 3.99 -19.75
N ASN A 126 11.60 5.10 -20.30
CA ASN A 126 12.96 5.56 -20.03
C ASN A 126 12.91 6.73 -19.06
N PHE A 127 13.50 6.52 -17.89
CA PHE A 127 13.48 7.49 -16.80
C PHE A 127 14.76 8.32 -16.79
N ILE A 128 14.59 9.64 -16.78
CA ILE A 128 15.69 10.60 -16.70
C ILE A 128 15.58 11.32 -15.35
N PHE A 129 16.70 11.36 -14.60
CA PHE A 129 16.76 12.15 -13.37
C PHE A 129 16.46 13.62 -13.68
N ASP A 130 15.48 14.18 -12.95
CA ASP A 130 15.07 15.58 -13.13
C ASP A 130 15.62 16.45 -12.00
N HIS A 131 15.21 16.23 -10.76
CA HIS A 131 15.66 17.04 -9.63
C HIS A 131 15.59 16.33 -8.29
N TYR A 132 16.24 16.93 -7.29
CA TYR A 132 16.10 16.56 -5.90
C TYR A 132 15.07 17.44 -5.19
N PHE A 133 14.38 16.87 -4.20
CA PHE A 133 13.54 17.64 -3.27
C PHE A 133 13.69 17.08 -1.84
N GLY A 134 13.24 17.85 -0.87
CA GLY A 134 13.40 17.47 0.51
C GLY A 134 14.65 18.07 1.14
N LYS A 135 15.02 17.55 2.30
CA LYS A 135 16.25 17.94 3.00
C LYS A 135 17.17 16.73 3.10
N LYS A 136 18.47 16.96 2.90
CA LYS A 136 19.50 16.05 3.40
C LYS A 136 19.21 15.73 4.86
N GLU A 137 19.47 14.50 5.27
CA GLU A 137 19.29 14.04 6.66
C GLU A 137 17.83 13.81 7.10
N SER A 138 16.82 14.09 6.26
CA SER A 138 15.45 13.70 6.54
C SER A 138 15.32 12.18 6.50
N ASN A 139 14.59 11.63 7.47
CA ASN A 139 14.29 10.20 7.49
C ASN A 139 12.98 9.93 6.74
N THR A 140 12.95 10.15 5.43
CA THR A 140 11.73 9.91 4.65
C THR A 140 11.36 8.43 4.64
N ARG A 141 10.10 8.14 4.95
CA ARG A 141 9.56 6.76 5.03
C ARG A 141 8.39 6.54 4.10
N GLY A 142 7.64 7.58 3.80
CA GLY A 142 6.46 7.49 2.96
C GLY A 142 6.16 8.79 2.26
N LEU A 143 5.52 8.66 1.10
CA LEU A 143 4.99 9.75 0.31
C LEU A 143 3.51 9.50 0.07
N CYS A 144 2.72 10.57 0.04
CA CYS A 144 1.37 10.59 -0.49
C CYS A 144 1.33 11.61 -1.60
N ILE A 145 0.96 11.16 -2.80
CA ILE A 145 0.95 11.98 -4.02
C ILE A 145 -0.52 12.25 -4.36
N ILE A 146 -0.93 13.50 -4.25
CA ILE A 146 -2.31 13.92 -4.49
C ILE A 146 -2.38 15.45 -4.57
N ASP A 147 -3.35 16.01 -5.29
CA ASP A 147 -3.63 17.42 -5.29
C ASP A 147 -4.16 17.87 -3.91
N LEU A 148 -3.39 18.70 -3.20
CA LEU A 148 -3.69 19.17 -1.84
C LEU A 148 -4.15 20.62 -1.79
N ASN A 149 -4.05 21.33 -2.90
CA ASN A 149 -4.42 22.75 -3.03
C ASN A 149 -5.55 22.99 -4.04
N ASN A 150 -6.03 21.94 -4.71
CA ASN A 150 -7.07 21.95 -5.74
C ASN A 150 -6.68 22.79 -7.00
N ASP A 151 -5.40 22.74 -7.40
CA ASP A 151 -4.91 23.41 -8.62
C ASP A 151 -4.87 22.48 -9.85
N GLY A 152 -5.21 21.21 -9.68
CA GLY A 152 -5.24 20.20 -10.74
C GLY A 152 -3.91 19.49 -10.97
N TYR A 153 -2.88 19.78 -10.17
CA TYR A 153 -1.59 19.09 -10.21
C TYR A 153 -1.34 18.36 -8.89
N VAL A 154 -0.71 17.21 -8.96
CA VAL A 154 -0.41 16.44 -7.76
C VAL A 154 0.72 17.08 -6.96
N ASP A 155 0.53 17.17 -5.65
CA ASP A 155 1.50 17.58 -4.64
C ASP A 155 2.08 16.37 -3.91
N ILE A 156 3.10 16.59 -3.08
CA ILE A 156 3.75 15.52 -2.31
C ILE A 156 3.67 15.81 -0.80
N ALA A 157 2.89 15.01 -0.06
CA ALA A 157 3.01 14.96 1.40
C ALA A 157 4.09 13.95 1.80
N VAL A 158 5.06 14.40 2.60
CA VAL A 158 6.26 13.65 2.98
C VAL A 158 6.21 13.24 4.44
N ALA A 159 6.17 11.92 4.68
CA ALA A 159 6.28 11.31 6.00
C ALA A 159 7.74 11.18 6.40
N ASN A 160 8.17 11.95 7.38
CA ASN A 160 9.52 11.91 7.93
C ASN A 160 9.53 11.33 9.35
N ARG A 161 10.20 10.20 9.53
CA ARG A 161 10.29 9.58 10.85
C ARG A 161 11.21 10.36 11.79
N LYS A 162 10.67 10.87 12.90
CA LYS A 162 11.41 11.67 13.92
C LYS A 162 11.99 12.96 13.36
N SER A 163 11.47 13.46 12.27
CA SER A 163 11.81 14.75 11.66
C SER A 163 10.53 15.51 11.36
N GLN A 164 10.63 16.71 10.81
CA GLN A 164 9.48 17.50 10.39
C GLN A 164 8.85 16.92 9.14
N ASN A 165 7.53 16.73 9.13
CA ASN A 165 6.75 16.41 7.93
C ASN A 165 6.54 17.67 7.08
N TYR A 166 6.49 17.50 5.75
CA TYR A 166 6.30 18.59 4.81
C TYR A 166 5.30 18.21 3.71
N ILE A 167 4.60 19.21 3.22
CA ILE A 167 3.94 19.17 1.92
C ILE A 167 4.83 19.96 0.95
N TYR A 168 5.10 19.41 -0.22
CA TYR A 168 5.78 20.06 -1.33
C TYR A 168 4.75 20.27 -2.43
N TYR A 169 4.50 21.54 -2.76
CA TYR A 169 3.56 21.91 -3.79
C TYR A 169 4.21 21.84 -5.17
N ASN A 170 3.45 21.33 -6.13
CA ASN A 170 3.84 21.30 -7.53
C ASN A 170 3.77 22.71 -8.13
N ASN A 171 4.73 23.07 -8.94
CA ASN A 171 4.72 24.35 -9.67
C ASN A 171 4.02 24.26 -11.03
N THR A 172 3.14 23.28 -11.24
CA THR A 172 2.45 22.96 -12.50
C THR A 172 3.35 22.40 -13.63
N LYS A 173 4.59 22.06 -13.32
CA LYS A 173 5.58 21.47 -14.25
C LYS A 173 6.34 20.29 -13.65
N GLY A 174 5.79 19.71 -12.60
CA GLY A 174 6.42 18.59 -11.91
C GLY A 174 7.62 18.98 -11.04
N PHE A 175 7.78 20.26 -10.66
CA PHE A 175 8.90 20.71 -9.82
C PHE A 175 8.41 21.15 -8.43
N PHE A 176 9.05 20.62 -7.37
CA PHE A 176 8.62 20.68 -5.97
C PHE A 176 9.52 21.57 -5.10
N SER A 177 9.55 22.88 -5.35
CA SER A 177 10.37 23.85 -4.58
C SER A 177 9.63 24.52 -3.43
N ASP A 178 8.34 24.81 -3.59
CA ASP A 178 7.51 25.38 -2.54
C ASP A 178 7.09 24.32 -1.54
N LYS A 179 7.17 24.65 -0.24
CA LYS A 179 6.87 23.68 0.81
C LYS A 179 6.25 24.31 2.04
N LYS A 180 5.38 23.54 2.67
CA LYS A 180 4.73 23.84 3.93
C LYS A 180 5.02 22.74 4.96
N GLN A 181 5.40 23.13 6.16
CA GLN A 181 5.50 22.15 7.25
C GLN A 181 4.13 21.88 7.87
N PHE A 182 3.90 20.65 8.30
CA PHE A 182 2.71 20.28 9.06
C PHE A 182 3.06 19.30 10.18
N GLY A 183 2.22 19.26 11.21
CA GLY A 183 2.48 18.47 12.40
C GLY A 183 3.69 18.94 13.22
N PRO A 184 3.89 18.38 14.42
CA PRO A 184 5.01 18.72 15.29
C PRO A 184 6.30 18.10 14.76
N HIS A 185 7.42 18.75 15.05
CA HIS A 185 8.75 18.17 14.86
C HIS A 185 8.92 16.91 15.72
N GLY A 186 9.51 15.86 15.15
CA GLY A 186 9.80 14.62 15.89
C GLY A 186 8.69 13.59 15.85
N GLU A 187 7.63 13.81 15.08
CA GLU A 187 6.64 12.78 14.80
C GLU A 187 7.28 11.56 14.15
N ALA A 188 6.89 10.37 14.62
CA ALA A 188 7.44 9.12 14.10
C ALA A 188 6.61 8.57 12.93
N THR A 189 6.29 9.44 11.97
CA THR A 189 5.43 9.11 10.82
C THR A 189 6.12 8.13 9.88
N ILE A 190 5.39 7.09 9.47
CA ILE A 190 5.88 6.04 8.58
C ILE A 190 5.16 6.07 7.23
N LYS A 191 3.85 6.30 7.25
CA LYS A 191 2.99 6.33 6.05
C LYS A 191 1.98 7.45 6.19
N ILE A 192 1.56 7.95 5.04
CA ILE A 192 0.46 8.90 4.89
C ILE A 192 -0.51 8.33 3.87
N ALA A 193 -1.79 8.46 4.12
CA ALA A 193 -2.86 8.30 3.14
C ALA A 193 -3.73 9.56 3.16
N SER A 194 -4.55 9.73 2.13
CA SER A 194 -5.36 10.94 1.97
C SER A 194 -6.78 10.61 1.56
N SER A 195 -7.69 11.45 2.00
CA SER A 195 -9.09 11.52 1.55
C SER A 195 -9.71 12.80 2.09
N ASP A 196 -10.75 13.30 1.45
CA ASP A 196 -11.62 14.35 2.02
C ASP A 196 -12.57 13.69 3.05
N PHE A 197 -12.14 13.63 4.32
CA PHE A 197 -12.92 12.97 5.38
C PHE A 197 -14.09 13.81 5.86
N ASN A 198 -13.95 15.14 5.85
CA ASN A 198 -14.95 16.06 6.39
C ASN A 198 -15.88 16.65 5.31
N ARG A 199 -15.65 16.28 4.03
CA ARG A 199 -16.42 16.73 2.86
C ARG A 199 -16.42 18.24 2.65
N ASP A 200 -15.30 18.89 2.92
CA ASP A 200 -15.13 20.31 2.68
C ASP A 200 -14.56 20.62 1.28
N GLY A 201 -14.26 19.59 0.49
CA GLY A 201 -13.74 19.67 -0.86
C GLY A 201 -12.21 19.71 -0.94
N TYR A 202 -11.52 19.59 0.20
CA TYR A 202 -10.06 19.48 0.25
C TYR A 202 -9.63 18.12 0.78
N ASN A 203 -8.53 17.62 0.26
CA ASN A 203 -7.95 16.38 0.75
C ASN A 203 -7.34 16.58 2.14
N ASP A 204 -7.67 15.67 3.08
CA ASP A 204 -7.08 15.57 4.40
C ASP A 204 -5.96 14.51 4.39
N LEU A 205 -5.09 14.53 5.41
CA LEU A 205 -3.97 13.59 5.52
C LEU A 205 -4.11 12.76 6.81
N VAL A 206 -4.12 11.43 6.70
CA VAL A 206 -4.03 10.53 7.85
C VAL A 206 -2.63 9.95 7.96
N LEU A 207 -2.03 10.03 9.16
CA LEU A 207 -0.66 9.64 9.44
C LEU A 207 -0.61 8.37 10.29
N ALA A 208 0.15 7.38 9.81
CA ALA A 208 0.51 6.21 10.57
C ALA A 208 1.79 6.49 11.38
N ASN A 209 1.67 6.54 12.70
CA ASN A 209 2.75 6.88 13.62
C ASN A 209 3.22 5.68 14.42
N ARG A 210 4.50 5.69 14.78
CA ARG A 210 5.18 4.69 15.61
C ARG A 210 5.68 5.25 16.93
N ASN A 211 6.43 4.42 17.68
CA ASN A 211 7.11 4.78 18.92
C ASN A 211 6.15 5.28 20.01
N GLY A 212 4.98 4.64 20.12
CA GLY A 212 3.97 5.01 21.11
C GLY A 212 3.29 6.35 20.84
N GLN A 213 3.33 6.83 19.59
CA GLN A 213 2.61 8.05 19.20
C GLN A 213 1.27 7.69 18.54
N LYS A 214 0.23 8.46 18.87
CA LYS A 214 -1.10 8.29 18.26
C LYS A 214 -1.07 8.63 16.78
N ASN A 215 -1.86 7.92 15.97
CA ASN A 215 -2.16 8.30 14.61
C ASN A 215 -2.96 9.61 14.60
N ARG A 216 -2.82 10.40 13.53
CA ARG A 216 -3.47 11.72 13.42
C ARG A 216 -4.08 11.90 12.04
N ILE A 217 -5.15 12.69 12.01
CA ILE A 217 -5.74 13.21 10.79
C ILE A 217 -5.51 14.72 10.79
N TYR A 218 -4.87 15.25 9.75
CA TYR A 218 -4.69 16.69 9.53
C TYR A 218 -5.63 17.14 8.43
N TYR A 219 -6.41 18.18 8.71
CA TYR A 219 -7.45 18.67 7.81
C TYR A 219 -6.91 19.73 6.84
N GLY A 220 -7.23 19.55 5.54
CA GLY A 220 -6.93 20.51 4.49
C GLY A 220 -7.71 21.81 4.62
N PRO A 221 -7.39 22.84 3.81
CA PRO A 221 -6.18 22.96 2.99
C PRO A 221 -4.96 23.47 3.78
N ASP A 222 -5.13 23.89 5.05
CA ASP A 222 -4.05 24.52 5.80
C ASP A 222 -3.26 23.54 6.69
N PHE A 223 -3.80 22.33 6.97
CA PHE A 223 -3.18 21.26 7.76
C PHE A 223 -2.74 21.70 9.17
N GLN A 224 -3.37 22.74 9.71
CA GLN A 224 -3.12 23.23 11.08
C GLN A 224 -4.04 22.55 12.10
N LYS A 225 -5.27 22.22 11.71
CA LYS A 225 -6.22 21.48 12.52
C LYS A 225 -5.95 19.99 12.38
N PHE A 226 -6.08 19.27 13.51
CA PHE A 226 -5.96 17.82 13.51
C PHE A 226 -6.87 17.17 14.53
N SER A 227 -7.13 15.90 14.35
CA SER A 227 -7.73 14.99 15.34
C SER A 227 -6.85 13.76 15.54
N PHE A 228 -7.02 13.07 16.67
CA PHE A 228 -6.41 11.75 16.86
C PHE A 228 -7.32 10.67 16.26
N LEU A 229 -6.70 9.69 15.62
CA LEU A 229 -7.38 8.50 15.15
C LEU A 229 -7.29 7.42 16.22
N GLY A 230 -8.42 7.13 16.86
CA GLY A 230 -8.48 6.17 17.97
C GLY A 230 -7.75 6.65 19.24
N ASP A 231 -7.82 5.80 20.27
CA ASP A 231 -7.24 6.11 21.58
C ASP A 231 -5.89 5.42 21.85
N ASP A 232 -5.54 4.41 21.06
CA ASP A 232 -4.39 3.56 21.29
C ASP A 232 -3.09 4.12 20.71
N ASN A 233 -2.00 4.00 21.47
CA ASN A 233 -0.64 4.27 21.03
C ASN A 233 -0.02 3.01 20.43
N GLN A 234 -0.39 2.67 19.20
CA GLN A 234 0.06 1.45 18.53
C GLN A 234 1.34 1.69 17.72
N GLU A 235 2.06 0.59 17.38
CA GLU A 235 3.18 0.61 16.44
C GLU A 235 2.63 0.49 15.01
N THR A 236 1.98 1.56 14.52
CA THR A 236 1.33 1.55 13.20
C THR A 236 2.37 1.58 12.09
N ARG A 237 2.23 0.69 11.10
CA ARG A 237 3.17 0.54 9.99
C ARG A 237 2.60 0.91 8.64
N GLY A 238 1.30 0.81 8.48
CA GLY A 238 0.61 1.14 7.24
C GLY A 238 -0.73 1.77 7.52
N VAL A 239 -1.18 2.59 6.59
CA VAL A 239 -2.50 3.19 6.55
C VAL A 239 -2.98 3.26 5.11
N ALA A 240 -4.27 3.03 4.91
CA ALA A 240 -4.98 3.19 3.65
C ALA A 240 -6.36 3.79 3.91
N THR A 241 -6.97 4.35 2.88
CA THR A 241 -8.29 4.98 2.93
C THR A 241 -9.15 4.43 1.79
N HIS A 242 -10.28 3.83 2.12
CA HIS A 242 -11.28 3.32 1.16
C HIS A 242 -12.64 3.24 1.85
N ASP A 243 -13.71 3.29 1.07
CA ASP A 243 -15.06 2.96 1.55
C ASP A 243 -15.21 1.43 1.66
N MET A 244 -14.95 0.88 2.85
CA MET A 244 -14.89 -0.57 3.10
C MET A 244 -16.27 -1.22 3.34
N ASN A 245 -17.30 -0.41 3.50
CA ASN A 245 -18.67 -0.85 3.79
C ASN A 245 -19.69 -0.35 2.78
N SER A 246 -19.25 0.35 1.74
CA SER A 246 -20.05 0.90 0.64
C SER A 246 -21.15 1.87 1.12
N ASP A 247 -20.87 2.64 2.19
CA ASP A 247 -21.79 3.64 2.71
C ASP A 247 -21.58 5.06 2.13
N GLY A 248 -20.58 5.21 1.26
CA GLY A 248 -20.22 6.47 0.59
C GLY A 248 -19.30 7.37 1.39
N PHE A 249 -18.73 6.88 2.51
CA PHE A 249 -17.75 7.58 3.33
C PHE A 249 -16.44 6.79 3.35
N ASN A 250 -15.31 7.48 3.20
CA ASN A 250 -14.03 6.81 3.26
C ASN A 250 -13.69 6.41 4.70
N ASP A 251 -13.29 5.13 4.86
CA ASP A 251 -12.82 4.54 6.09
C ASP A 251 -11.30 4.60 6.15
N ILE A 252 -10.74 4.43 7.33
CA ILE A 252 -9.30 4.38 7.56
C ILE A 252 -8.91 2.98 8.03
N ILE A 253 -8.02 2.33 7.31
CA ILE A 253 -7.50 1.01 7.64
C ILE A 253 -6.06 1.17 8.13
N THR A 254 -5.75 0.65 9.32
CA THR A 254 -4.40 0.67 9.89
C THR A 254 -3.88 -0.72 10.16
N VAL A 255 -2.57 -0.93 9.92
CA VAL A 255 -1.89 -2.17 10.24
C VAL A 255 -0.74 -1.93 11.21
N ASN A 256 -0.56 -2.88 12.15
CA ASN A 256 0.24 -2.69 13.34
C ASN A 256 1.23 -3.83 13.57
N ILE A 257 2.31 -3.56 14.31
CA ILE A 257 3.22 -4.56 14.86
C ILE A 257 2.84 -4.85 16.29
N GLY A 258 2.61 -6.14 16.61
CA GLY A 258 2.35 -6.56 17.98
C GLY A 258 1.00 -6.11 18.53
N ALA A 259 0.08 -5.74 17.66
CA ALA A 259 -1.30 -5.37 17.98
C ALA A 259 -2.22 -5.79 16.83
N LYS A 260 -3.53 -5.82 17.08
CA LYS A 260 -4.51 -6.05 16.02
C LYS A 260 -4.49 -4.90 15.02
N ASN A 261 -4.79 -5.21 13.77
CA ASN A 261 -5.07 -4.24 12.73
C ASN A 261 -6.50 -3.70 12.90
N ASN A 262 -6.78 -2.52 12.39
CA ASN A 262 -8.04 -1.84 12.63
C ASN A 262 -8.65 -1.25 11.36
N ILE A 263 -9.98 -1.24 11.29
CA ILE A 263 -10.78 -0.46 10.34
C ILE A 263 -11.56 0.55 11.17
N PHE A 264 -11.38 1.82 10.92
CA PHE A 264 -12.13 2.92 11.48
C PHE A 264 -13.14 3.37 10.43
N PHE A 265 -14.42 3.09 10.68
CA PHE A 265 -15.47 3.50 9.76
C PHE A 265 -15.74 5.00 9.90
N GLY A 266 -15.69 5.69 8.77
CA GLY A 266 -16.03 7.10 8.66
C GLY A 266 -17.53 7.33 8.68
N ASP A 267 -17.96 8.53 9.05
CA ASP A 267 -19.33 8.95 8.90
C ASP A 267 -19.44 10.26 8.10
N ARG A 268 -20.66 10.68 7.83
CA ARG A 268 -20.95 11.91 7.06
C ARG A 268 -20.34 13.21 7.62
N ASN A 269 -19.88 13.20 8.87
CA ASN A 269 -19.28 14.37 9.54
C ASN A 269 -17.76 14.24 9.65
N GLY A 270 -17.15 13.19 9.06
CA GLY A 270 -15.73 12.90 9.19
C GLY A 270 -15.32 12.39 10.57
N TYR A 271 -16.27 11.84 11.33
CA TYR A 271 -15.97 11.24 12.62
C TYR A 271 -15.70 9.75 12.48
N PHE A 272 -14.70 9.26 13.21
CA PHE A 272 -14.28 7.87 13.29
C PHE A 272 -14.53 7.31 14.68
N GLY A 273 -15.45 6.37 14.79
CA GLY A 273 -15.79 5.71 16.04
C GLY A 273 -14.77 4.66 16.49
N ASN A 274 -15.20 3.76 17.40
CA ASN A 274 -14.36 2.63 17.78
C ASN A 274 -14.08 1.70 16.60
N PRO A 275 -12.82 1.25 16.43
CA PRO A 275 -12.47 0.45 15.26
C PRO A 275 -13.02 -0.98 15.32
N LYS A 276 -13.28 -1.55 14.15
CA LYS A 276 -13.43 -2.99 13.95
C LYS A 276 -12.03 -3.58 13.77
N SER A 277 -11.58 -4.36 14.74
CA SER A 277 -10.26 -4.99 14.66
C SER A 277 -10.28 -6.27 13.82
N PHE A 278 -9.16 -6.52 13.13
CA PHE A 278 -8.88 -7.76 12.40
C PHE A 278 -7.44 -8.24 12.65
N GLY A 279 -7.11 -9.47 12.22
CA GLY A 279 -5.81 -10.07 12.51
C GLY A 279 -5.66 -10.49 13.97
N LYS A 280 -4.43 -10.81 14.35
CA LYS A 280 -4.08 -11.24 15.70
C LYS A 280 -3.26 -10.19 16.42
N SER A 281 -3.33 -10.17 17.75
CA SER A 281 -2.57 -9.23 18.60
C SER A 281 -1.05 -9.42 18.56
N ASN A 282 -0.55 -10.51 17.99
CA ASN A 282 0.87 -10.80 17.83
C ASN A 282 1.31 -10.79 16.35
N ASP A 283 0.46 -10.32 15.43
CA ASP A 283 0.85 -10.16 14.04
C ASP A 283 1.90 -9.05 13.92
N THR A 284 2.85 -9.24 13.01
CA THR A 284 3.91 -8.27 12.70
C THR A 284 3.66 -7.67 11.33
N THR A 285 2.49 -7.04 11.18
CA THR A 285 2.07 -6.50 9.88
C THR A 285 2.87 -5.25 9.52
N MET A 286 3.47 -5.25 8.34
CA MET A 286 4.37 -4.20 7.86
C MET A 286 3.74 -3.32 6.80
N ALA A 287 2.83 -3.87 6.00
CA ALA A 287 2.14 -3.15 4.92
C ALA A 287 0.77 -3.76 4.67
N LEU A 288 -0.10 -2.97 4.04
CA LEU A 288 -1.41 -3.41 3.57
C LEU A 288 -1.63 -2.94 2.13
N ALA A 289 -2.53 -3.65 1.46
CA ALA A 289 -3.17 -3.22 0.21
C ALA A 289 -4.66 -3.55 0.29
N ILE A 290 -5.47 -2.80 -0.44
CA ILE A 290 -6.92 -2.93 -0.49
C ILE A 290 -7.32 -3.14 -1.96
N GLY A 291 -8.23 -4.06 -2.22
CA GLY A 291 -8.77 -4.31 -3.56
C GLY A 291 -9.76 -5.46 -3.53
N ASP A 292 -10.62 -5.53 -4.53
CA ASP A 292 -11.57 -6.63 -4.73
C ASP A 292 -10.82 -7.83 -5.32
N LEU A 293 -10.58 -8.86 -4.51
CA LEU A 293 -9.74 -10.01 -4.89
C LEU A 293 -10.53 -11.15 -5.54
N ASP A 294 -11.84 -11.20 -5.33
CA ASP A 294 -12.71 -12.25 -5.88
C ASP A 294 -13.79 -11.72 -6.82
N ASN A 295 -13.72 -10.41 -7.14
CA ASN A 295 -14.61 -9.70 -8.05
C ASN A 295 -16.10 -9.77 -7.63
N ASP A 296 -16.37 -9.74 -6.31
CA ASP A 296 -17.74 -9.72 -5.78
C ASP A 296 -18.26 -8.30 -5.51
N GLY A 297 -17.41 -7.28 -5.67
CA GLY A 297 -17.70 -5.86 -5.49
C GLY A 297 -17.39 -5.32 -4.10
N ASP A 298 -17.07 -6.18 -3.13
CA ASP A 298 -16.65 -5.78 -1.79
C ASP A 298 -15.11 -5.67 -1.69
N LEU A 299 -14.60 -4.67 -1.00
CA LEU A 299 -13.15 -4.48 -0.89
C LEU A 299 -12.53 -5.40 0.17
N ASP A 300 -11.48 -6.09 -0.23
CA ASP A 300 -10.69 -7.02 0.56
C ASP A 300 -9.41 -6.38 1.09
N ILE A 301 -8.78 -7.01 2.08
CA ILE A 301 -7.55 -6.52 2.71
C ILE A 301 -6.43 -7.55 2.55
N ILE A 302 -5.25 -7.10 2.14
CA ILE A 302 -4.02 -7.89 2.17
C ILE A 302 -3.09 -7.32 3.24
N ALA A 303 -2.52 -8.19 4.07
CA ALA A 303 -1.57 -7.86 5.13
C ALA A 303 -0.23 -8.59 4.90
N ALA A 304 0.82 -7.82 4.64
CA ALA A 304 2.18 -8.33 4.52
C ALA A 304 2.86 -8.38 5.90
N ASN A 305 3.30 -9.56 6.31
CA ASN A 305 3.82 -9.82 7.66
C ASN A 305 5.32 -10.12 7.66
N ASN A 306 6.03 -9.58 8.64
CA ASN A 306 7.45 -9.83 8.83
C ASN A 306 7.68 -11.09 9.70
N GLY A 307 8.35 -12.11 9.14
CA GLY A 307 8.65 -13.35 9.83
C GLY A 307 7.42 -14.20 10.16
N GLN A 308 6.32 -13.98 9.49
CA GLN A 308 5.06 -14.73 9.59
C GLN A 308 4.48 -14.91 8.19
N LYS A 309 3.53 -15.85 8.03
CA LYS A 309 2.77 -15.94 6.77
C LYS A 309 1.98 -14.66 6.53
N ASN A 310 1.98 -14.20 5.29
CA ASN A 310 1.09 -13.14 4.87
C ASN A 310 -0.36 -13.58 4.94
N GLN A 311 -1.28 -12.63 5.02
CA GLN A 311 -2.71 -12.89 5.14
C GLN A 311 -3.47 -12.06 4.13
N TYR A 312 -4.58 -12.60 3.63
CA TYR A 312 -5.62 -11.81 2.99
C TYR A 312 -6.95 -12.09 3.67
N TYR A 313 -7.83 -11.10 3.63
CA TYR A 313 -9.11 -11.10 4.32
C TYR A 313 -10.19 -10.80 3.30
N ILE A 314 -10.94 -11.84 2.90
CA ILE A 314 -12.07 -11.68 1.99
C ILE A 314 -13.24 -11.10 2.78
N ASN A 315 -13.75 -9.99 2.28
CA ASN A 315 -14.98 -9.35 2.76
C ASN A 315 -16.18 -10.00 2.07
N ASP A 316 -17.20 -10.40 2.79
CA ASP A 316 -18.45 -10.93 2.23
C ASP A 316 -19.64 -10.00 2.57
N GLY A 317 -19.38 -8.70 2.74
CA GLY A 317 -20.36 -7.68 3.16
C GLY A 317 -20.77 -7.78 4.64
N LYS A 318 -20.38 -8.84 5.34
CA LYS A 318 -20.74 -9.07 6.76
C LYS A 318 -19.51 -9.26 7.65
N LYS A 319 -18.53 -9.99 7.17
CA LYS A 319 -17.31 -10.34 7.92
C LYS A 319 -16.12 -10.50 6.99
N TYR A 320 -14.95 -10.35 7.57
CA TYR A 320 -13.67 -10.62 6.92
C TYR A 320 -13.23 -12.06 7.22
N ARG A 321 -13.07 -12.90 6.20
CA ARG A 321 -12.56 -14.28 6.32
C ARG A 321 -11.06 -14.29 6.03
N ALA A 322 -10.25 -14.70 7.02
CA ALA A 322 -8.79 -14.69 6.93
C ALA A 322 -8.25 -15.97 6.25
N PHE A 323 -7.34 -15.78 5.31
CA PHE A 323 -6.57 -16.82 4.65
C PHE A 323 -5.08 -16.51 4.75
N GLN A 324 -4.23 -17.54 4.73
CA GLN A 324 -2.79 -17.40 4.80
C GLN A 324 -2.14 -17.79 3.49
N PHE A 325 -1.07 -17.07 3.10
CA PHE A 325 -0.26 -17.40 1.94
C PHE A 325 1.21 -17.09 2.17
N GLY A 326 2.07 -17.55 1.27
CA GLY A 326 3.50 -17.34 1.36
C GLY A 326 4.18 -18.18 2.44
N GLN A 327 5.42 -17.85 2.74
CA GLN A 327 6.27 -18.57 3.70
C GLN A 327 6.38 -17.81 5.02
N ALA A 328 6.36 -18.51 6.14
CA ALA A 328 6.47 -17.90 7.47
C ALA A 328 7.84 -17.25 7.74
N SER A 329 8.88 -17.65 7.00
CA SER A 329 10.23 -17.08 7.14
C SER A 329 10.46 -15.81 6.30
N SER A 330 9.50 -15.39 5.47
CA SER A 330 9.65 -14.20 4.63
C SER A 330 9.63 -12.93 5.45
N VAL A 331 10.53 -12.01 5.14
CA VAL A 331 10.58 -10.68 5.72
C VAL A 331 9.82 -9.75 4.77
N SER A 332 8.49 -9.86 4.77
CA SER A 332 7.63 -9.07 3.88
C SER A 332 7.48 -7.63 4.40
N TYR A 333 7.81 -6.64 3.56
CA TYR A 333 7.83 -5.22 3.91
C TYR A 333 6.84 -4.38 3.14
N GLY A 334 6.48 -4.80 1.94
CA GLY A 334 5.53 -4.13 1.07
C GLY A 334 4.58 -5.12 0.41
N VAL A 335 3.44 -4.63 0.01
CA VAL A 335 2.45 -5.33 -0.81
C VAL A 335 1.91 -4.37 -1.86
N THR A 336 1.78 -4.86 -3.08
CA THR A 336 1.24 -4.13 -4.23
C THR A 336 0.25 -5.03 -4.96
N LEU A 337 -0.87 -4.49 -5.38
CA LEU A 337 -1.88 -5.17 -6.20
C LEU A 337 -1.78 -4.71 -7.65
N GLY A 338 -2.10 -5.61 -8.57
CA GLY A 338 -2.23 -5.33 -9.99
C GLY A 338 -2.65 -6.59 -10.74
N ASP A 339 -3.38 -6.42 -11.82
CA ASP A 339 -3.64 -7.51 -12.77
C ASP A 339 -2.42 -7.63 -13.69
N PHE A 340 -1.41 -8.38 -13.25
CA PHE A 340 -0.15 -8.56 -14.00
C PHE A 340 -0.28 -9.55 -15.16
N THR A 341 -1.39 -10.25 -15.23
CA THR A 341 -1.65 -11.28 -16.27
C THR A 341 -2.74 -10.89 -17.24
N ASN A 342 -3.36 -9.71 -17.07
CA ASN A 342 -4.48 -9.21 -17.87
C ASN A 342 -5.66 -10.19 -17.92
N ASN A 343 -5.92 -10.88 -16.79
CA ASN A 343 -7.01 -11.86 -16.67
C ASN A 343 -8.25 -11.32 -15.97
N GLY A 344 -8.25 -10.05 -15.55
CA GLY A 344 -9.32 -9.36 -14.87
C GLY A 344 -9.37 -9.57 -13.35
N PHE A 345 -8.37 -10.26 -12.76
CA PHE A 345 -8.27 -10.47 -11.32
C PHE A 345 -6.98 -9.86 -10.78
N LEU A 346 -7.06 -9.27 -9.59
CA LEU A 346 -5.90 -8.68 -8.94
C LEU A 346 -4.94 -9.75 -8.43
N ASP A 347 -3.69 -9.67 -8.85
CA ASP A 347 -2.55 -10.42 -8.33
C ASP A 347 -1.89 -9.68 -7.17
N ILE A 348 -1.09 -10.40 -6.37
CA ILE A 348 -0.39 -9.83 -5.21
C ILE A 348 1.12 -9.89 -5.44
N LEU A 349 1.79 -8.74 -5.45
CA LEU A 349 3.24 -8.63 -5.35
C LEU A 349 3.64 -8.39 -3.89
N ILE A 350 4.49 -9.26 -3.33
CA ILE A 350 5.11 -9.09 -2.01
C ILE A 350 6.54 -8.61 -2.18
N SER A 351 6.83 -7.43 -1.63
CA SER A 351 8.19 -6.89 -1.52
C SER A 351 8.87 -7.46 -0.28
N ASN A 352 9.96 -8.19 -0.49
CA ASN A 352 10.70 -8.87 0.57
C ASN A 352 12.05 -8.19 0.83
N SER A 353 12.48 -8.19 2.08
CA SER A 353 13.80 -7.70 2.48
C SER A 353 14.74 -8.86 2.76
N GLY A 354 15.84 -8.95 2.01
CA GLY A 354 16.81 -10.03 2.09
C GLY A 354 16.39 -11.32 1.36
N SER A 355 15.42 -11.22 0.46
CA SER A 355 15.02 -12.28 -0.46
C SER A 355 14.34 -11.69 -1.68
N ARG A 356 14.13 -12.51 -2.72
CA ARG A 356 13.42 -12.06 -3.93
C ARG A 356 11.99 -11.62 -3.61
N ASN A 357 11.52 -10.62 -4.32
CA ASN A 357 10.11 -10.25 -4.35
C ASN A 357 9.32 -11.34 -5.09
N ILE A 358 8.08 -11.60 -4.65
CA ILE A 358 7.29 -12.73 -5.16
C ILE A 358 5.92 -12.23 -5.62
N ILE A 359 5.54 -12.61 -6.83
CA ILE A 359 4.18 -12.42 -7.33
C ILE A 359 3.37 -13.70 -7.04
N TYR A 360 2.18 -13.51 -6.51
CA TYR A 360 1.17 -14.54 -6.29
C TYR A 360 0.01 -14.26 -7.23
N PHE A 361 -0.12 -15.10 -8.25
CA PHE A 361 -1.18 -14.97 -9.25
C PHE A 361 -2.51 -15.45 -8.71
N ASN A 362 -3.54 -14.66 -8.96
CA ASN A 362 -4.92 -15.01 -8.66
C ASN A 362 -5.40 -16.12 -9.60
N GLN A 363 -5.95 -17.20 -9.02
CA GLN A 363 -6.44 -18.38 -9.74
C GLN A 363 -7.97 -18.43 -9.80
N SER A 364 -8.66 -17.33 -9.47
CA SER A 364 -10.11 -17.22 -9.60
C SER A 364 -10.54 -17.38 -11.07
N LYS A 365 -11.76 -17.89 -11.27
CA LYS A 365 -12.28 -18.19 -12.62
C LYS A 365 -13.66 -17.57 -12.78
#